data_34bebb6cdf557d765e896ba8f4061143
#
_entry.id   34bebb6cdf557d765e896ba8f4061143
#
_cell.length_a   1.000
_cell.length_b   1.000
_cell.length_c   1.000
_cell.angle_alpha   90.00
_cell.angle_beta   90.00
_cell.angle_gamma   90.00
#
_symmetry.space_group_name_H-M   'P 1'
#
loop_
_entity.id
_entity.type
_entity.pdbx_description
1 polymer ?
#
loop_
_entity_poly.entity_id
_entity_poly.type
_entity_poly.pdbx_seq_one_letter_code
_entity_poly.pdbx_strand_id
1 'polypeptide(L)' 'GLRRRIADALGRLTRRQREAFVLVHMEGFTVREAAAFLGKPTGTVKSHLHRALRGLRAELADLQDFDGGSRG' A
#
# COMPACT_ATOMS: atom_id res chain seq x y z
N GLY A 1 7.99 -7.52 -15.43
CA GLY A 1 7.12 -6.41 -15.77
C GLY A 1 6.59 -5.68 -14.55
N LEU A 2 5.72 -4.74 -14.79
CA LEU A 2 5.17 -3.92 -13.72
C LEU A 2 4.40 -4.72 -12.68
N ARG A 3 3.60 -5.65 -13.13
CA ARG A 3 2.83 -6.51 -12.23
C ARG A 3 3.72 -7.24 -11.25
N ARG A 4 4.82 -7.79 -11.77
CA ARG A 4 5.74 -8.52 -10.94
C ARG A 4 6.41 -7.63 -9.93
N ARG A 5 6.76 -6.42 -10.36
CA ARG A 5 7.40 -5.47 -9.47
C ARG A 5 6.46 -5.06 -8.34
N ILE A 6 5.18 -4.86 -8.66
CA ILE A 6 4.19 -4.53 -7.65
C ILE A 6 4.01 -5.71 -6.69
N ALA A 7 3.92 -6.92 -7.22
CA ALA A 7 3.79 -8.11 -6.38
C ALA A 7 4.99 -8.27 -5.46
N ASP A 8 6.20 -8.05 -5.98
CA ASP A 8 7.40 -8.13 -5.16
C ASP A 8 7.41 -7.07 -4.06
N ALA A 9 7.00 -5.86 -4.41
CA ALA A 9 6.94 -4.77 -3.44
C ALA A 9 5.93 -5.06 -2.34
N LEU A 10 4.77 -5.60 -2.70
CA LEU A 10 3.76 -6.01 -1.72
C LEU A 10 4.31 -7.10 -0.81
N GLY A 11 5.08 -8.02 -1.38
CA GLY A 11 5.67 -9.10 -0.61
C GLY A 11 6.66 -8.65 0.43
N ARG A 12 7.24 -7.45 0.25
CA ARG A 12 8.20 -6.90 1.21
C ARG A 12 7.55 -6.15 2.35
N LEU A 13 6.25 -5.87 2.24
CA LEU A 13 5.52 -5.23 3.32
C LEU A 13 5.33 -6.23 4.46
N THR A 14 5.16 -5.70 5.68
CA THR A 14 4.74 -6.57 6.77
C THR A 14 3.34 -7.10 6.46
N ARG A 15 2.98 -8.17 7.12
CA ARG A 15 1.66 -8.77 6.93
C ARG A 15 0.55 -7.75 7.16
N ARG A 16 0.67 -6.97 8.24
CA ARG A 16 -0.35 -5.99 8.60
C ARG A 16 -0.46 -4.88 7.59
N GLN A 17 0.69 -4.41 7.11
CA GLN A 17 0.72 -3.36 6.10
C GLN A 17 0.09 -3.86 4.81
N ARG A 18 0.42 -5.09 4.41
CA ARG A 18 -0.12 -5.66 3.18
C ARG A 18 -1.62 -5.87 3.28
N GLU A 19 -2.10 -6.38 4.41
CA GLU A 19 -3.53 -6.57 4.61
C GLU A 19 -4.29 -5.26 4.44
N ALA A 20 -3.81 -4.21 5.08
CA ALA A 20 -4.46 -2.91 4.99
C ALA A 20 -4.47 -2.40 3.55
N PHE A 21 -3.35 -2.50 2.88
CA PHE A 21 -3.24 -2.02 1.50
C PHE A 21 -4.18 -2.79 0.57
N VAL A 22 -4.15 -4.11 0.67
CA VAL A 22 -4.97 -4.95 -0.20
C VAL A 22 -6.45 -4.66 0.00
N LEU A 23 -6.89 -4.57 1.24
CA LEU A 23 -8.31 -4.34 1.51
C LEU A 23 -8.77 -2.99 0.98
N VAL A 24 -8.00 -1.94 1.21
CA VAL A 24 -8.43 -0.60 0.84
C VAL A 24 -8.22 -0.33 -0.65
N HIS A 25 -7.04 -0.61 -1.16
CA HIS A 25 -6.69 -0.20 -2.51
C HIS A 25 -6.98 -1.24 -3.59
N MET A 26 -7.07 -2.50 -3.22
CA MET A 26 -7.32 -3.54 -4.21
C MET A 26 -8.73 -4.10 -4.11
N GLU A 27 -9.28 -4.21 -2.91
CA GLU A 27 -10.62 -4.73 -2.71
C GLU A 27 -11.69 -3.64 -2.62
N GLY A 28 -11.25 -2.39 -2.49
CA GLY A 28 -12.17 -1.27 -2.47
C GLY A 28 -12.83 -0.99 -1.12
N PHE A 29 -12.30 -1.53 -0.04
CA PHE A 29 -12.83 -1.26 1.30
C PHE A 29 -12.49 0.16 1.69
N THR A 30 -13.40 0.80 2.44
CA THR A 30 -13.02 2.02 3.15
C THR A 30 -12.12 1.61 4.32
N VAL A 31 -11.41 2.58 4.88
CA VAL A 31 -10.58 2.31 6.07
C VAL A 31 -11.45 1.76 7.20
N ARG A 32 -12.65 2.32 7.36
CA ARG A 32 -13.56 1.86 8.40
C ARG A 32 -13.98 0.42 8.18
N GLU A 33 -14.29 0.07 6.94
CA GLU A 33 -14.66 -1.31 6.61
C GLU A 33 -13.50 -2.27 6.83
N ALA A 34 -12.31 -1.86 6.42
CA ALA A 34 -11.11 -2.68 6.62
C ALA A 34 -10.84 -2.89 8.11
N ALA A 35 -11.02 -1.84 8.91
CA ALA A 35 -10.82 -1.94 10.36
C ALA A 35 -11.79 -2.94 10.97
N ALA A 36 -13.05 -2.87 10.56
CA ALA A 36 -14.06 -3.80 11.06
C ALA A 36 -13.71 -5.23 10.65
N PHE A 37 -13.31 -5.41 9.41
CA PHE A 37 -12.95 -6.73 8.90
C PHE A 37 -11.77 -7.32 9.66
N LEU A 38 -10.77 -6.50 9.94
CA LEU A 38 -9.55 -6.95 10.62
C LEU A 38 -9.69 -6.98 12.14
N GLY A 39 -10.76 -6.43 12.68
CA GLY A 39 -10.93 -6.34 14.11
C GLY A 39 -9.95 -5.40 14.76
N LYS A 40 -9.62 -4.29 14.10
CA LYS A 40 -8.65 -3.32 14.59
C LYS A 40 -9.25 -1.93 14.61
N PRO A 41 -8.71 -1.04 15.46
CA PRO A 41 -9.13 0.36 15.42
C PRO A 41 -8.78 1.00 14.08
N THR A 42 -9.59 1.96 13.64
CA THR A 42 -9.34 2.63 12.37
C THR A 42 -7.99 3.32 12.34
N GLY A 43 -7.57 3.92 13.47
CA GLY A 43 -6.26 4.57 13.53
C GLY A 43 -5.12 3.61 13.27
N THR A 44 -5.24 2.39 13.76
CA THR A 44 -4.23 1.36 13.54
C THR A 44 -4.16 1.00 12.06
N VAL A 45 -5.32 0.82 11.42
CA VAL A 45 -5.37 0.49 10.00
C VAL A 45 -4.80 1.64 9.17
N LYS A 46 -5.12 2.89 9.53
CA LYS A 46 -4.56 4.06 8.84
C LYS A 46 -3.04 4.06 8.91
N SER A 47 -2.49 3.76 10.09
CA SER A 47 -1.04 3.71 10.27
C SER A 47 -0.40 2.64 9.39
N HIS A 48 -0.99 1.46 9.38
CA HIS A 48 -0.48 0.38 8.55
C HIS A 48 -0.56 0.74 7.07
N LEU A 49 -1.66 1.35 6.66
CA LEU A 49 -1.85 1.76 5.29
C LEU A 49 -0.83 2.81 4.88
N HIS A 50 -0.62 3.79 5.76
CA HIS A 50 0.35 4.85 5.49
C HIS A 50 1.76 4.27 5.30
N ARG A 51 2.15 3.36 6.17
CA ARG A 51 3.46 2.71 6.07
C ARG A 51 3.56 1.84 4.83
N ALA A 52 2.48 1.19 4.46
CA ALA A 52 2.44 0.39 3.23
C ALA A 52 2.71 1.27 2.02
N LEU A 53 2.04 2.41 1.95
CA LEU A 53 2.21 3.33 0.83
C LEU A 53 3.62 3.88 0.77
N ARG A 54 4.20 4.19 1.92
CA ARG A 54 5.59 4.65 1.98
C ARG A 54 6.54 3.58 1.46
N GLY A 55 6.34 2.35 1.89
CA GLY A 55 7.17 1.24 1.44
C GLY A 55 7.06 1.01 -0.05
N LEU A 56 5.84 1.07 -0.57
CA LEU A 56 5.62 0.89 -2.00
C LEU A 56 6.26 2.00 -2.81
N ARG A 57 6.14 3.24 -2.35
CA ARG A 57 6.78 4.36 -3.03
C ARG A 57 8.28 4.19 -3.09
N ALA A 58 8.88 3.73 -2.01
CA ALA A 58 10.31 3.50 -1.97
C ALA A 58 10.72 2.41 -2.95
N GLU A 59 9.97 1.31 -2.99
CA GLU A 59 10.26 0.19 -3.87
C GLU A 59 10.09 0.55 -5.34
N LEU A 60 9.16 1.44 -5.63
CA LEU A 60 8.85 1.81 -7.00
C LEU A 60 9.33 3.22 -7.35
N ALA A 61 10.34 3.68 -6.63
CA ALA A 61 10.84 5.05 -6.80
C ALA A 61 11.33 5.33 -8.22
N ASP A 62 11.93 4.33 -8.87
CA ASP A 62 12.39 4.49 -10.23
C ASP A 62 11.24 4.81 -11.20
N LEU A 63 10.08 4.24 -10.96
CA LEU A 63 8.90 4.53 -11.76
C LEU A 63 8.40 5.94 -11.48
N GLN A 64 8.42 6.34 -10.21
CA GLN A 64 8.05 7.69 -9.84
C GLN A 64 8.99 8.73 -10.41
N ASP A 65 10.28 8.41 -10.40
CA ASP A 65 11.28 9.31 -10.97
C ASP A 65 11.02 9.54 -12.45
N PHE A 66 10.62 8.49 -13.13
CA PHE A 66 10.28 8.59 -14.54
C PHE A 66 9.11 9.56 -14.73
N ASP A 67 8.06 9.38 -13.94
CA ASP A 67 6.89 10.25 -13.98
C ASP A 67 7.24 11.65 -13.51
N GLY A 68 8.06 11.75 -12.47
CA GLY A 68 8.50 13.02 -11.96
C GLY A 68 9.23 13.83 -12.98
N GLY A 69 10.06 13.15 -13.79
CA GLY A 69 10.75 13.79 -14.86
C GLY A 69 9.81 14.43 -15.85
N SER A 70 8.73 13.74 -16.15
CA SER A 70 7.75 14.27 -17.10
C SER A 70 7.01 15.47 -16.56
N ARG A 71 6.79 15.50 -15.25
CA ARG A 71 6.17 16.67 -14.64
C ARG A 71 7.14 17.83 -14.54
N GLY A 72 8.38 17.48 -14.46
CA GLY A 72 9.54 18.34 -14.44
C GLY A 72 9.36 19.78 -14.31
#